data_d6a4ab9c66525a171f91ef5b9aed74c9
#
_entry.id   d6a4ab9c66525a171f91ef5b9aed74c9
#
_cell.length_a   1.000
_cell.length_b   1.000
_cell.length_c   1.000
_cell.angle_alpha   90.00
_cell.angle_beta   90.00
_cell.angle_gamma   90.00
#
_symmetry.space_group_name_H-M   'P 1'
#
loop_
_entity.id
_entity.type
_entity.pdbx_description
1 polymer ?
#
loop_
_entity_poly.entity_id
_entity_poly.type
_entity_poly.pdbx_seq_one_letter_code
_entity_poly.pdbx_strand_id
1 'polypeptide(L)' 'MPTKRGSEIQIGDMIYLGLGTRTGKVVDFKAHPRLADFNPGLTARIAVTDRGSITLIDQQPIRIPE' A
#
# COMPACT_ATOMS: atom_id res chain seq x y z
N MET A 1 -16.05 -0.94 -6.78
CA MET A 1 -14.87 -1.80 -6.57
C MET A 1 -14.53 -1.85 -5.10
N PRO A 2 -14.16 -3.00 -4.56
CA PRO A 2 -13.79 -3.08 -3.17
C PRO A 2 -12.49 -2.32 -2.91
N THR A 3 -12.43 -1.70 -1.76
CA THR A 3 -11.23 -0.99 -1.30
C THR A 3 -10.97 -1.31 0.16
N LYS A 4 -9.71 -1.14 0.56
CA LYS A 4 -9.32 -1.13 1.96
C LYS A 4 -8.46 0.10 2.21
N ARG A 5 -8.49 0.61 3.44
CA ARG A 5 -7.55 1.67 3.80
C ARG A 5 -6.13 1.10 3.84
N GLY A 6 -5.14 1.97 3.58
CA GLY A 6 -3.75 1.53 3.63
C GLY A 6 -3.36 0.88 4.95
N SER A 7 -3.93 1.36 6.07
CA SER A 7 -3.68 0.78 7.40
C SER A 7 -4.28 -0.62 7.58
N GLU A 8 -5.25 -1.00 6.75
CA GLU A 8 -5.93 -2.30 6.84
C GLU A 8 -5.30 -3.37 5.95
N ILE A 9 -4.36 -3.00 5.10
CA ILE A 9 -3.67 -3.95 4.22
C ILE A 9 -2.71 -4.79 5.06
N GLN A 10 -2.74 -6.09 4.84
CA GLN A 10 -1.92 -7.05 5.59
C GLN A 10 -1.11 -7.91 4.63
N ILE A 11 -0.07 -8.57 5.17
CA ILE A 11 0.70 -9.55 4.40
C ILE A 11 -0.24 -10.65 3.92
N GLY A 12 -0.15 -10.98 2.65
CA GLY A 12 -1.03 -11.95 2.01
C GLY A 12 -2.17 -11.33 1.23
N ASP A 13 -2.44 -10.04 1.42
CA ASP A 13 -3.50 -9.36 0.67
C ASP A 13 -3.07 -9.12 -0.77
N MET A 14 -4.02 -9.21 -1.69
CA MET A 14 -3.82 -8.79 -3.08
C MET A 14 -4.28 -7.36 -3.24
N ILE A 15 -3.46 -6.53 -3.88
CA ILE A 15 -3.78 -5.12 -4.12
C ILE A 15 -3.45 -4.76 -5.56
N TYR A 16 -4.13 -3.73 -6.08
CA TYR A 16 -3.76 -3.18 -7.38
C TYR A 16 -2.53 -2.29 -7.25
N LEU A 17 -1.62 -2.42 -8.19
CA LEU A 17 -0.37 -1.64 -8.24
C LEU A 17 -0.56 -0.49 -9.22
N GLY A 18 -0.84 0.70 -8.70
CA GLY A 18 -1.03 1.89 -9.53
C GLY A 18 -2.41 1.95 -10.18
N LEU A 19 -2.48 2.61 -11.34
CA LEU A 19 -3.75 2.91 -12.00
C LEU A 19 -4.21 1.83 -13.00
N GLY A 20 -3.39 0.82 -13.23
CA GLY A 20 -3.73 -0.23 -14.17
C GLY A 20 -4.46 -1.40 -13.53
N THR A 21 -4.43 -2.54 -14.21
CA THR A 21 -5.04 -3.79 -13.74
C THR A 21 -4.01 -4.74 -13.12
N ARG A 22 -2.77 -4.30 -13.00
CA ARG A 22 -1.70 -5.13 -12.43
C ARG A 22 -1.93 -5.26 -10.93
N THR A 23 -1.89 -6.48 -10.44
CA THR A 23 -2.03 -6.78 -9.01
C THR A 23 -0.75 -7.39 -8.48
N GLY A 24 -0.56 -7.31 -7.16
CA GLY A 24 0.54 -7.96 -6.47
C GLY A 24 0.09 -8.43 -5.11
N LYS A 25 0.70 -9.51 -4.63
CA LYS A 25 0.45 -10.03 -3.31
C LYS A 25 1.45 -9.42 -2.33
N VAL A 26 0.95 -8.82 -1.27
CA VAL A 26 1.80 -8.20 -0.24
C VAL A 26 2.56 -9.28 0.51
N VAL A 27 3.88 -9.20 0.49
CA VAL A 27 4.75 -10.16 1.16
C VAL A 27 5.51 -9.56 2.33
N ASP A 28 5.61 -8.22 2.40
CA ASP A 28 6.31 -7.55 3.48
C ASP A 28 5.92 -6.08 3.54
N PHE A 29 6.31 -5.40 4.61
CA PHE A 29 6.16 -3.96 4.76
C PHE A 29 7.47 -3.35 5.21
N LYS A 30 7.72 -2.12 4.76
CA LYS A 30 8.89 -1.33 5.18
C LYS A 30 8.44 0.06 5.58
N ALA A 31 9.14 0.68 6.53
CA ALA A 31 8.89 2.06 6.89
C ALA A 31 9.30 2.98 5.75
N HIS A 32 8.49 4.02 5.48
CA HIS A 32 8.85 5.02 4.49
C HIS A 32 9.92 5.95 5.08
N PRO A 33 11.11 6.03 4.49
CA PRO A 33 12.24 6.68 5.16
C PRO A 33 12.14 8.20 5.24
N ARG A 34 11.33 8.84 4.42
CA ARG A 34 11.28 10.32 4.35
C ARG A 34 9.90 10.91 4.47
N LEU A 35 8.91 10.11 4.79
CA LEU A 35 7.54 10.64 4.80
C LEU A 35 7.36 11.74 5.84
N ALA A 36 7.94 11.57 7.03
CA ALA A 36 7.83 12.53 8.12
C ALA A 36 8.48 13.87 7.78
N ASP A 37 9.48 13.88 6.91
CA ASP A 37 10.15 15.11 6.48
C ASP A 37 9.25 15.95 5.58
N PHE A 38 8.39 15.33 4.79
CA PHE A 38 7.50 16.01 3.86
C PHE A 38 6.13 16.30 4.45
N ASN A 39 5.61 15.39 5.28
CA ASN A 39 4.27 15.51 5.85
C ASN A 39 4.27 14.96 7.27
N PRO A 40 4.62 15.77 8.29
CA PRO A 40 4.72 15.26 9.69
C PRO A 40 3.40 14.83 10.22
N GLY A 41 2.37 14.73 9.78
CA GLY A 41 1.11 14.19 10.29
C GLY A 41 0.63 12.96 9.53
N LEU A 42 1.34 12.58 8.45
CA LEU A 42 0.93 11.44 7.66
C LEU A 42 1.65 10.18 8.12
N THR A 43 0.90 9.11 8.19
CA THR A 43 1.42 7.77 8.45
C THR A 43 1.36 6.98 7.16
N ALA A 44 2.50 6.46 6.73
CA ALA A 44 2.57 5.63 5.53
C ALA A 44 3.64 4.56 5.69
N ARG A 45 3.52 3.54 4.86
CA ARG A 45 4.49 2.46 4.82
C ARG A 45 4.63 1.99 3.39
N ILE A 46 5.72 1.28 3.11
CA ILE A 46 5.95 0.70 1.79
C ILE A 46 5.51 -0.75 1.83
N ALA A 47 4.55 -1.11 1.00
CA ALA A 47 4.15 -2.49 0.82
C ALA A 47 5.05 -3.12 -0.25
N VAL A 48 5.74 -4.18 0.12
CA VAL A 48 6.54 -4.97 -0.81
C VAL A 48 5.66 -6.10 -1.33
N THR A 49 5.51 -6.19 -2.64
CA THR A 49 4.73 -7.24 -3.26
C THR A 49 5.62 -8.12 -4.13
N ASP A 50 5.07 -9.23 -4.57
CA ASP A 50 5.77 -10.14 -5.48
C ASP A 50 6.04 -9.54 -6.86
N ARG A 51 5.47 -8.35 -7.15
CA ARG A 51 5.63 -7.66 -8.43
C ARG A 51 6.19 -6.25 -8.30
N GLY A 52 6.67 -5.87 -7.13
CA GLY A 52 7.23 -4.55 -6.90
C GLY A 52 6.75 -3.96 -5.58
N SER A 53 7.13 -2.72 -5.32
CA SER A 53 6.78 -2.03 -4.08
C SER A 53 5.90 -0.83 -4.37
N ILE A 54 5.03 -0.51 -3.42
CA ILE A 54 4.12 0.64 -3.54
C ILE A 54 3.99 1.30 -2.17
N THR A 55 3.89 2.63 -2.16
CA THR A 55 3.67 3.38 -0.93
C THR A 55 2.18 3.36 -0.58
N LEU A 56 1.87 2.96 0.64
CA LEU A 56 0.50 2.96 1.18
C LEU A 56 0.38 4.05 2.23
N ILE A 57 -0.51 4.99 1.99
CA ILE A 57 -0.88 6.01 2.97
C ILE A 57 -2.04 5.45 3.78
N ASP A 58 -1.94 5.48 5.11
CA ASP A 58 -2.86 4.75 5.99
C ASP A 58 -4.33 5.12 5.80
N GLN A 59 -4.62 6.36 5.49
CA GLN A 59 -6.00 6.81 5.31
C GLN A 59 -6.50 6.76 3.88
N GLN A 60 -5.63 6.46 2.92
CA GLN A 60 -6.05 6.39 1.51
C GLN A 60 -6.73 5.06 1.20
N PRO A 61 -7.80 5.08 0.41
CA PRO A 61 -8.40 3.83 -0.05
C PRO A 61 -7.49 3.18 -1.10
N ILE A 62 -7.25 1.90 -0.93
CA ILE A 62 -6.45 1.10 -1.85
C ILE A 62 -7.38 0.11 -2.54
N ARG A 63 -7.35 0.10 -3.86
CA ARG A 63 -8.19 -0.85 -4.62
C ARG A 63 -7.65 -2.26 -4.45
N ILE A 64 -8.58 -3.17 -4.23
CA ILE A 64 -8.27 -4.60 -4.12
C ILE A 64 -9.12 -5.36 -5.12
N PRO A 65 -8.65 -6.50 -5.65
CA PRO A 65 -9.46 -7.35 -6.52
C PRO A 65 -10.55 -8.04 -5.72
N GLU A 66 -11.64 -8.32 -6.37
CA GLU A 66 -12.72 -9.08 -5.76
C GLU A 66 -12.35 -10.55 -5.58
#